data_ea11ae6f0c1d55cd8a4d3262aec9392d
#
_entry.id   ea11ae6f0c1d55cd8a4d3262aec9392d
#
_cell.length_a   1.000
_cell.length_b   1.000
_cell.length_c   1.000
_cell.angle_alpha   90.00
_cell.angle_beta   90.00
_cell.angle_gamma   90.00
#
_symmetry.space_group_name_H-M   'P 1'
#
loop_
_entity.id
_entity.type
_entity.pdbx_description
1 polymer ?
#
loop_
_entity_poly.entity_id
_entity_poly.type
_entity_poly.pdbx_seq_one_letter_code
_entity_poly.pdbx_strand_id
1 'polypeptide(L)'
;VYYILKIKQGDGEYSPNFTDAIRVSYNGFLSDGTVFAQSAFQQPIELTSTIQGWNRVFPQFNVSNSFTSNVDGTVSFEGSGMGAMFLPSGLSYFSTYKSGIPTYSNLMYKFELLQAESRDHDLDNIPSHMEISQSNDSDLLIDTDEDLFLNFLDSDDDGDGTATASEIKIDTYSDMTLEGLQTILDAVELMSNQFISPISTLPDGTFTANIITLVDDNGNGIPNYLDVTESDTIE
;
A
#
# COMPACT_ATOMS: atom_id res chain seq x y z
N VAL A 1 11.86 -10.10 -18.60
CA VAL A 1 12.24 -8.67 -18.76
C VAL A 1 10.98 -7.88 -19.10
N TYR A 2 10.77 -6.74 -18.47
CA TYR A 2 9.75 -5.74 -18.79
C TYR A 2 10.43 -4.37 -18.98
N TYR A 3 9.74 -3.44 -19.59
CA TYR A 3 10.29 -2.11 -19.85
C TYR A 3 9.35 -1.03 -19.33
N ILE A 4 9.95 0.04 -18.83
CA ILE A 4 9.23 1.24 -18.35
C ILE A 4 9.74 2.43 -19.12
N LEU A 5 8.82 3.21 -19.68
CA LEU A 5 9.10 4.57 -20.13
C LEU A 5 8.64 5.53 -19.04
N LYS A 6 9.57 6.07 -18.27
CA LYS A 6 9.29 7.06 -17.24
C LYS A 6 9.24 8.45 -17.89
N ILE A 7 8.05 9.06 -17.92
CA ILE A 7 7.84 10.42 -18.45
C ILE A 7 8.03 11.43 -17.33
N LYS A 8 7.48 11.13 -16.14
CA LYS A 8 7.60 11.92 -14.93
C LYS A 8 7.60 11.01 -13.72
N GLN A 9 8.47 11.29 -12.73
CA GLN A 9 8.57 10.49 -11.50
C GLN A 9 7.29 10.60 -10.65
N GLY A 10 6.70 11.78 -10.59
CA GLY A 10 5.73 12.24 -9.62
C GLY A 10 6.42 13.17 -8.62
N ASP A 11 5.71 14.25 -8.25
CA ASP A 11 6.27 15.30 -7.38
C ASP A 11 5.91 15.05 -5.89
N GLY A 12 5.03 14.09 -5.61
CA GLY A 12 4.71 13.66 -4.24
C GLY A 12 5.86 12.88 -3.60
N GLU A 13 5.84 12.79 -2.30
CA GLU A 13 6.88 12.10 -1.52
C GLU A 13 6.66 10.59 -1.44
N TYR A 14 5.42 10.13 -1.61
CA TYR A 14 5.04 8.73 -1.43
C TYR A 14 5.12 7.93 -2.73
N SER A 15 5.78 6.78 -2.67
CA SER A 15 5.76 5.73 -3.69
C SER A 15 4.94 4.56 -3.15
N PRO A 16 3.95 4.04 -3.89
CA PRO A 16 3.13 2.94 -3.40
C PRO A 16 3.93 1.65 -3.21
N ASN A 17 3.53 0.87 -2.23
CA ASN A 17 3.94 -0.52 -2.07
C ASN A 17 2.95 -1.44 -2.80
N PHE A 18 3.30 -2.71 -3.00
CA PHE A 18 2.39 -3.62 -3.71
C PHE A 18 1.14 -3.99 -2.88
N THR A 19 1.18 -3.77 -1.57
CA THR A 19 0.04 -3.94 -0.65
C THR A 19 -0.88 -2.74 -0.59
N ASP A 20 -0.57 -1.65 -1.30
CA ASP A 20 -1.36 -0.42 -1.24
C ASP A 20 -2.50 -0.42 -2.26
N ALA A 21 -3.48 0.43 -2.02
CA ALA A 21 -4.43 0.85 -3.02
C ALA A 21 -3.94 2.09 -3.77
N ILE A 22 -4.12 2.14 -5.09
CA ILE A 22 -3.74 3.28 -5.92
C ILE A 22 -4.93 3.89 -6.65
N ARG A 23 -4.89 5.19 -6.85
CA ARG A 23 -5.73 5.89 -7.83
C ARG A 23 -4.90 6.18 -9.05
N VAL A 24 -5.31 5.65 -10.19
CA VAL A 24 -4.57 5.73 -11.43
C VAL A 24 -5.49 5.93 -12.61
N SER A 25 -5.13 6.84 -13.51
CA SER A 25 -5.73 6.94 -14.84
C SER A 25 -4.87 6.12 -15.80
N TYR A 26 -5.48 5.27 -16.62
CA TYR A 26 -4.72 4.43 -17.53
C TYR A 26 -5.46 4.07 -18.82
N ASN A 27 -4.68 3.74 -19.85
CA ASN A 27 -5.15 3.08 -21.07
C ASN A 27 -4.30 1.82 -21.30
N GLY A 28 -4.97 0.69 -21.51
CA GLY A 28 -4.35 -0.59 -21.83
C GLY A 28 -4.44 -0.94 -23.31
N PHE A 29 -3.32 -1.38 -23.90
CA PHE A 29 -3.19 -1.68 -25.31
C PHE A 29 -2.60 -3.07 -25.52
N LEU A 30 -3.09 -3.76 -26.54
CA LEU A 30 -2.41 -4.92 -27.13
C LEU A 30 -1.23 -4.47 -27.99
N SER A 31 -0.38 -5.42 -28.39
CA SER A 31 0.81 -5.15 -29.22
C SER A 31 0.49 -4.59 -30.60
N ASP A 32 -0.71 -4.78 -31.11
CA ASP A 32 -1.21 -4.24 -32.36
C ASP A 32 -1.82 -2.83 -32.25
N GLY A 33 -1.84 -2.27 -31.02
CA GLY A 33 -2.40 -0.97 -30.72
C GLY A 33 -3.91 -0.98 -30.37
N THR A 34 -4.53 -2.14 -30.35
CA THR A 34 -5.93 -2.28 -29.92
C THR A 34 -6.08 -1.91 -28.45
N VAL A 35 -6.98 -0.98 -28.13
CA VAL A 35 -7.33 -0.59 -26.76
C VAL A 35 -8.25 -1.65 -26.16
N PHE A 36 -7.83 -2.31 -25.10
CA PHE A 36 -8.64 -3.30 -24.38
C PHE A 36 -9.18 -2.79 -23.03
N ALA A 37 -8.55 -1.76 -22.47
CA ALA A 37 -8.98 -1.16 -21.22
C ALA A 37 -8.74 0.34 -21.22
N GLN A 38 -9.64 1.05 -20.54
CA GLN A 38 -9.52 2.48 -20.30
C GLN A 38 -10.18 2.78 -18.96
N SER A 39 -9.44 3.41 -18.05
CA SER A 39 -10.00 3.95 -16.83
C SER A 39 -10.44 5.38 -17.04
N ALA A 40 -11.74 5.59 -17.01
CA ALA A 40 -12.34 6.93 -16.95
C ALA A 40 -12.62 7.34 -15.49
N PHE A 41 -12.56 6.39 -14.55
CA PHE A 41 -12.90 6.58 -13.14
C PHE A 41 -11.66 6.41 -12.29
N GLN A 42 -11.44 7.38 -11.40
CA GLN A 42 -10.33 7.41 -10.46
C GLN A 42 -10.70 6.67 -9.15
N GLN A 43 -11.24 5.45 -9.27
CA GLN A 43 -11.50 4.62 -8.10
C GLN A 43 -10.21 3.99 -7.59
N PRO A 44 -10.08 3.76 -6.27
CA PRO A 44 -8.95 3.01 -5.72
C PRO A 44 -8.90 1.60 -6.32
N ILE A 45 -7.70 1.14 -6.63
CA ILE A 45 -7.41 -0.20 -7.12
C ILE A 45 -6.41 -0.82 -6.17
N GLU A 46 -6.78 -1.94 -5.54
CA GLU A 46 -5.88 -2.72 -4.69
C GLU A 46 -4.81 -3.37 -5.57
N LEU A 47 -3.54 -3.02 -5.34
CA LEU A 47 -2.43 -3.58 -6.13
C LEU A 47 -2.31 -5.08 -5.93
N THR A 48 -2.60 -5.60 -4.75
CA THR A 48 -2.66 -7.06 -4.47
C THR A 48 -3.61 -7.81 -5.39
N SER A 49 -4.66 -7.15 -5.90
CA SER A 49 -5.65 -7.72 -6.81
C SER A 49 -5.30 -7.50 -8.30
N THR A 50 -4.16 -6.90 -8.61
CA THR A 50 -3.75 -6.60 -9.98
C THR A 50 -2.78 -7.62 -10.55
N ILE A 51 -2.41 -7.45 -11.83
CA ILE A 51 -1.38 -8.27 -12.46
C ILE A 51 0.00 -7.94 -11.91
N GLN A 52 0.90 -8.93 -11.86
CA GLN A 52 2.25 -8.78 -11.31
C GLN A 52 3.05 -7.62 -11.91
N GLY A 53 2.79 -7.28 -13.17
CA GLY A 53 3.45 -6.15 -13.83
C GLY A 53 3.15 -4.82 -13.15
N TRP A 54 1.93 -4.61 -12.66
CA TRP A 54 1.53 -3.41 -11.94
C TRP A 54 2.25 -3.31 -10.58
N ASN A 55 2.29 -4.41 -9.84
CA ASN A 55 2.95 -4.50 -8.53
C ASN A 55 4.45 -4.18 -8.61
N ARG A 56 5.08 -4.42 -9.77
CA ARG A 56 6.50 -4.13 -9.99
C ARG A 56 6.78 -2.73 -10.55
N VAL A 57 5.79 -2.11 -11.20
CA VAL A 57 5.98 -0.83 -11.88
C VAL A 57 5.58 0.35 -11.01
N PHE A 58 4.40 0.31 -10.36
CA PHE A 58 3.92 1.44 -9.59
C PHE A 58 4.83 1.84 -8.42
N PRO A 59 5.50 0.91 -7.70
CA PRO A 59 6.48 1.29 -6.67
C PRO A 59 7.68 2.11 -7.18
N GLN A 60 7.86 2.22 -8.49
CA GLN A 60 8.94 3.00 -9.09
C GLN A 60 8.54 4.44 -9.42
N PHE A 61 7.31 4.84 -9.08
CA PHE A 61 6.77 6.17 -9.31
C PHE A 61 6.26 6.78 -8.00
N ASN A 62 6.27 8.10 -7.94
CA ASN A 62 5.65 8.83 -6.85
C ASN A 62 4.24 9.29 -7.25
N VAL A 63 3.40 9.50 -6.25
CA VAL A 63 2.06 10.08 -6.40
C VAL A 63 2.11 11.58 -6.73
N SER A 64 0.96 12.20 -6.89
CA SER A 64 0.80 13.66 -7.00
C SER A 64 1.21 14.35 -5.71
N ASN A 65 1.70 15.59 -5.81
CA ASN A 65 2.05 16.39 -4.63
C ASN A 65 0.85 17.13 -4.05
N SER A 66 -0.21 17.34 -4.84
CA SER A 66 -1.42 18.04 -4.38
C SER A 66 -2.64 17.65 -5.22
N PHE A 67 -3.81 18.00 -4.70
CA PHE A 67 -5.08 17.89 -5.41
C PHE A 67 -6.00 19.07 -5.08
N THR A 68 -6.91 19.38 -6.00
CA THR A 68 -7.92 20.42 -5.83
C THR A 68 -9.31 19.84 -6.11
N SER A 69 -10.22 20.01 -5.17
CA SER A 69 -11.65 19.68 -5.40
C SER A 69 -12.30 20.82 -6.18
N ASN A 70 -12.83 20.52 -7.34
CA ASN A 70 -13.49 21.46 -8.22
C ASN A 70 -14.96 21.68 -7.81
N VAL A 71 -15.54 22.80 -8.22
CA VAL A 71 -16.93 23.16 -7.92
C VAL A 71 -17.93 22.17 -8.50
N ASP A 72 -17.59 21.48 -9.58
CA ASP A 72 -18.41 20.45 -10.23
C ASP A 72 -18.30 19.04 -9.58
N GLY A 73 -17.58 18.93 -8.47
CA GLY A 73 -17.37 17.69 -7.73
C GLY A 73 -16.25 16.80 -8.28
N THR A 74 -15.53 17.24 -9.31
CA THR A 74 -14.34 16.54 -9.80
C THR A 74 -13.12 16.89 -8.97
N VAL A 75 -12.06 16.08 -9.07
CA VAL A 75 -10.76 16.33 -8.42
C VAL A 75 -9.69 16.44 -9.50
N SER A 76 -8.91 17.51 -9.43
CA SER A 76 -7.72 17.71 -10.27
C SER A 76 -6.47 17.42 -9.46
N PHE A 77 -5.54 16.68 -10.02
CA PHE A 77 -4.26 16.33 -9.40
C PHE A 77 -3.12 17.08 -10.06
N GLU A 78 -2.14 17.50 -9.26
CA GLU A 78 -0.95 18.18 -9.74
C GLU A 78 0.30 17.34 -9.42
N GLY A 79 1.24 17.33 -10.33
CA GLY A 79 2.50 16.66 -10.09
C GLY A 79 2.48 15.13 -10.18
N SER A 80 1.47 14.53 -10.79
CA SER A 80 1.29 13.07 -10.91
C SER A 80 2.49 12.36 -11.54
N GLY A 81 2.76 11.13 -11.09
CA GLY A 81 3.69 10.21 -11.74
C GLY A 81 3.13 9.72 -13.07
N MET A 82 3.91 9.80 -14.16
CA MET A 82 3.43 9.47 -15.49
C MET A 82 4.41 8.54 -16.22
N GLY A 83 3.86 7.54 -16.90
CA GLY A 83 4.69 6.61 -17.65
C GLY A 83 3.92 5.69 -18.57
N ALA A 84 4.70 4.81 -19.19
CA ALA A 84 4.17 3.65 -19.89
C ALA A 84 4.95 2.40 -19.46
N MET A 85 4.23 1.30 -19.29
CA MET A 85 4.83 0.00 -19.03
C MET A 85 4.54 -0.97 -20.17
N PHE A 86 5.54 -1.81 -20.47
CA PHE A 86 5.48 -2.85 -21.51
C PHE A 86 5.69 -4.19 -20.80
N LEU A 87 4.63 -4.95 -20.66
CA LEU A 87 4.58 -6.15 -19.86
C LEU A 87 4.53 -7.39 -20.76
N PRO A 88 5.47 -8.35 -20.59
CA PRO A 88 5.34 -9.64 -21.22
C PRO A 88 4.14 -10.41 -20.61
N SER A 89 3.64 -11.37 -21.33
CA SER A 89 2.47 -12.17 -20.92
C SER A 89 2.60 -12.78 -19.53
N GLY A 90 3.81 -13.19 -19.12
CA GLY A 90 4.06 -13.77 -17.79
C GLY A 90 3.94 -12.79 -16.62
N LEU A 91 3.94 -11.49 -16.88
CA LEU A 91 3.65 -10.44 -15.87
C LEU A 91 2.24 -9.85 -16.05
N SER A 92 1.46 -10.42 -16.96
CA SER A 92 0.09 -10.04 -17.30
C SER A 92 -0.86 -11.19 -16.97
N TYR A 93 -1.75 -11.54 -17.88
CA TYR A 93 -2.74 -12.61 -17.65
C TYR A 93 -2.28 -14.01 -18.06
N PHE A 94 -1.12 -14.12 -18.72
CA PHE A 94 -0.53 -15.37 -19.21
C PHE A 94 -1.54 -16.23 -19.99
N SER A 95 -1.89 -17.41 -19.48
CA SER A 95 -2.85 -18.33 -20.07
C SER A 95 -4.30 -18.09 -19.61
N THR A 96 -4.52 -17.19 -18.66
CA THR A 96 -5.85 -16.88 -18.13
C THR A 96 -6.68 -16.13 -19.17
N TYR A 97 -7.88 -16.60 -19.42
CA TYR A 97 -8.80 -15.91 -20.31
C TYR A 97 -9.28 -14.59 -19.73
N LYS A 98 -9.17 -13.52 -20.51
CA LYS A 98 -9.79 -12.22 -20.25
C LYS A 98 -10.47 -11.72 -21.52
N SER A 99 -11.69 -11.22 -21.37
CA SER A 99 -12.42 -10.65 -22.51
C SER A 99 -11.63 -9.53 -23.18
N GLY A 100 -11.48 -9.59 -24.50
CA GLY A 100 -10.72 -8.59 -25.27
C GLY A 100 -9.20 -8.75 -25.21
N ILE A 101 -8.66 -9.72 -24.47
CA ILE A 101 -7.23 -9.98 -24.38
C ILE A 101 -6.97 -11.44 -24.75
N PRO A 102 -6.34 -11.74 -25.90
CA PRO A 102 -5.91 -13.08 -26.24
C PRO A 102 -4.95 -13.65 -25.19
N THR A 103 -4.98 -14.95 -24.98
CA THR A 103 -4.00 -15.62 -24.12
C THR A 103 -2.57 -15.37 -24.60
N TYR A 104 -1.63 -15.30 -23.67
CA TYR A 104 -0.22 -15.03 -23.92
C TYR A 104 0.08 -13.66 -24.56
N SER A 105 -0.86 -12.70 -24.49
CA SER A 105 -0.63 -11.34 -25.00
C SER A 105 0.37 -10.58 -24.15
N ASN A 106 1.29 -9.87 -24.82
CA ASN A 106 2.04 -8.80 -24.21
C ASN A 106 1.16 -7.56 -24.14
N LEU A 107 1.20 -6.85 -23.01
CA LEU A 107 0.36 -5.70 -22.76
C LEU A 107 1.20 -4.43 -22.62
N MET A 108 0.64 -3.31 -23.05
CA MET A 108 1.18 -1.99 -22.79
C MET A 108 0.13 -1.17 -22.05
N TYR A 109 0.55 -0.44 -21.02
CA TYR A 109 -0.28 0.55 -20.34
C TYR A 109 0.40 1.91 -20.39
N LYS A 110 -0.36 2.94 -20.73
CA LYS A 110 -0.02 4.32 -20.39
C LYS A 110 -0.79 4.68 -19.14
N PHE A 111 -0.14 5.34 -18.20
CA PHE A 111 -0.75 5.64 -16.92
C PHE A 111 -0.31 6.98 -16.36
N GLU A 112 -1.15 7.49 -15.46
CA GLU A 112 -0.92 8.62 -14.59
C GLU A 112 -1.31 8.19 -13.16
N LEU A 113 -0.31 8.12 -12.26
CA LEU A 113 -0.46 7.75 -10.86
C LEU A 113 -0.83 8.99 -10.06
N LEU A 114 -2.03 8.99 -9.50
CA LEU A 114 -2.63 10.15 -8.85
C LEU A 114 -2.40 10.12 -7.33
N GLN A 115 -2.81 9.04 -6.68
CA GLN A 115 -2.69 8.83 -5.24
C GLN A 115 -2.36 7.38 -4.93
N ALA A 116 -1.85 7.16 -3.74
CA ALA A 116 -1.76 5.84 -3.12
C ALA A 116 -2.20 5.95 -1.66
N GLU A 117 -2.71 4.87 -1.14
CA GLU A 117 -3.22 4.74 0.22
C GLU A 117 -2.68 3.44 0.80
N SER A 118 -1.95 3.54 1.91
CA SER A 118 -1.50 2.38 2.66
C SER A 118 -2.70 1.59 3.17
N ARG A 119 -2.61 0.28 3.11
CA ARG A 119 -3.63 -0.65 3.59
C ARG A 119 -3.14 -1.41 4.81
N ASP A 120 -4.10 -1.84 5.59
CA ASP A 120 -4.04 -2.79 6.67
C ASP A 120 -5.13 -3.81 6.33
N HIS A 121 -4.73 -5.00 5.84
CA HIS A 121 -5.66 -5.95 5.23
C HIS A 121 -6.35 -6.87 6.22
N ASP A 122 -5.72 -7.18 7.35
CA ASP A 122 -6.24 -8.02 8.44
C ASP A 122 -6.77 -7.23 9.63
N LEU A 123 -6.51 -5.90 9.63
CA LEU A 123 -6.99 -4.94 10.61
C LEU A 123 -6.38 -5.12 12.01
N ASP A 124 -5.13 -5.47 12.04
CA ASP A 124 -4.34 -5.65 13.27
C ASP A 124 -3.63 -4.36 13.74
N ASN A 125 -3.72 -3.27 12.97
CA ASN A 125 -3.10 -1.95 13.12
C ASN A 125 -1.65 -1.86 12.64
N ILE A 126 -1.06 -2.90 12.08
CA ILE A 126 0.20 -2.83 11.37
C ILE A 126 -0.09 -2.61 9.88
N PRO A 127 0.44 -1.57 9.23
CA PRO A 127 0.26 -1.39 7.80
C PRO A 127 0.89 -2.55 7.02
N SER A 128 0.13 -3.16 6.11
CA SER A 128 0.53 -4.35 5.35
C SER A 128 1.88 -4.25 4.63
N HIS A 129 2.34 -3.02 4.33
CA HIS A 129 3.67 -2.83 3.73
C HIS A 129 4.82 -2.99 4.73
N MET A 130 4.56 -2.98 6.03
CA MET A 130 5.55 -3.23 7.08
C MET A 130 5.74 -4.71 7.36
N GLU A 131 4.74 -5.52 7.03
CA GLU A 131 4.70 -6.97 7.24
C GLU A 131 5.26 -7.76 6.05
N ILE A 132 5.79 -7.07 5.06
CA ILE A 132 6.45 -7.66 3.91
C ILE A 132 7.96 -7.45 3.98
N SER A 133 8.74 -8.38 3.43
CA SER A 133 10.18 -8.23 3.35
C SER A 133 10.57 -6.98 2.55
N GLN A 134 11.43 -6.16 3.12
CA GLN A 134 12.03 -5.00 2.44
C GLN A 134 13.15 -5.39 1.47
N SER A 135 13.42 -6.68 1.28
CA SER A 135 14.43 -7.14 0.33
C SER A 135 13.92 -7.03 -1.11
N ASN A 136 14.79 -6.64 -2.03
CA ASN A 136 14.49 -6.59 -3.47
C ASN A 136 14.37 -7.97 -4.13
N ASP A 137 14.36 -9.04 -3.35
CA ASP A 137 14.27 -10.42 -3.82
C ASP A 137 12.81 -10.89 -3.91
N SER A 138 12.58 -11.97 -4.62
CA SER A 138 11.24 -12.50 -4.93
C SER A 138 10.45 -13.04 -3.72
N ASP A 139 11.05 -13.07 -2.55
CA ASP A 139 10.45 -13.54 -1.30
C ASP A 139 10.01 -12.36 -0.45
N LEU A 140 9.14 -11.51 -1.04
CA LEU A 140 8.52 -10.36 -0.35
C LEU A 140 7.45 -10.78 0.66
N LEU A 141 7.04 -12.03 0.63
CA LEU A 141 5.93 -12.54 1.40
C LEU A 141 6.48 -13.25 2.64
N ILE A 142 6.07 -12.77 3.80
CA ILE A 142 6.41 -13.35 5.10
C ILE A 142 5.19 -14.09 5.60
N ASP A 143 5.41 -15.29 6.12
CA ASP A 143 4.48 -16.18 6.81
C ASP A 143 5.29 -16.68 8.00
N THR A 144 5.09 -16.06 9.17
CA THR A 144 6.00 -16.23 10.33
C THR A 144 5.75 -17.55 11.03
N ASP A 145 4.50 -18.01 11.13
CA ASP A 145 4.09 -19.25 11.78
C ASP A 145 3.94 -20.45 10.83
N GLU A 146 4.11 -20.20 9.51
CA GLU A 146 4.03 -21.21 8.44
C GLU A 146 2.65 -21.87 8.31
N ASP A 147 1.56 -21.15 8.64
CA ASP A 147 0.18 -21.65 8.54
C ASP A 147 -0.45 -21.47 7.16
N LEU A 148 0.25 -20.82 6.22
CA LEU A 148 -0.12 -20.48 4.84
C LEU A 148 -0.95 -19.18 4.69
N PHE A 149 -1.20 -18.46 5.74
CA PHE A 149 -1.56 -17.06 5.66
C PHE A 149 -0.28 -16.22 5.71
N LEU A 150 -0.25 -15.15 4.95
CA LEU A 150 0.89 -14.23 4.96
C LEU A 150 0.64 -13.21 6.06
N ASN A 151 1.66 -12.76 6.75
CA ASN A 151 1.52 -11.82 7.85
C ASN A 151 0.53 -10.68 7.54
N PHE A 152 0.64 -10.02 6.40
CA PHE A 152 -0.27 -8.92 6.04
C PHE A 152 -1.74 -9.34 5.78
N LEU A 153 -2.10 -10.60 5.97
CA LEU A 153 -3.43 -11.19 5.85
C LEU A 153 -3.77 -12.05 7.07
N ASP A 154 -2.90 -12.05 8.07
CA ASP A 154 -3.03 -12.82 9.29
C ASP A 154 -3.14 -11.84 10.48
N SER A 155 -4.01 -12.05 11.38
CA SER A 155 -4.21 -11.25 12.59
C SER A 155 -3.51 -11.81 13.83
N ASP A 156 -2.74 -12.91 13.67
CA ASP A 156 -1.97 -13.61 14.71
C ASP A 156 -0.69 -14.13 14.05
N ASP A 157 0.22 -13.19 13.71
CA ASP A 157 1.35 -13.39 12.80
C ASP A 157 2.32 -14.51 13.22
N ASP A 158 2.48 -14.76 14.51
CA ASP A 158 3.37 -15.80 15.03
C ASP A 158 2.66 -17.07 15.50
N GLY A 159 1.32 -17.07 15.42
CA GLY A 159 0.50 -18.25 15.69
C GLY A 159 0.48 -18.71 17.15
N ASP A 160 0.81 -17.84 18.10
CA ASP A 160 0.87 -18.18 19.53
C ASP A 160 -0.52 -18.19 20.22
N GLY A 161 -1.53 -17.63 19.51
CA GLY A 161 -2.92 -17.52 19.96
C GLY A 161 -3.26 -16.18 20.58
N THR A 162 -2.34 -15.23 20.60
CA THR A 162 -2.56 -13.83 20.94
C THR A 162 -2.63 -13.04 19.63
N ALA A 163 -3.65 -12.21 19.46
CA ALA A 163 -3.75 -11.44 18.23
C ALA A 163 -2.67 -10.33 18.18
N THR A 164 -2.02 -10.13 17.04
CA THR A 164 -1.04 -9.08 16.76
C THR A 164 -1.44 -7.71 17.30
N ALA A 165 -2.72 -7.32 17.11
CA ALA A 165 -3.29 -6.08 17.65
C ALA A 165 -3.23 -5.96 19.18
N SER A 166 -3.07 -7.07 19.91
CA SER A 166 -2.97 -7.10 21.36
C SER A 166 -1.54 -7.09 21.88
N GLU A 167 -0.56 -7.22 20.99
CA GLU A 167 0.88 -7.30 21.31
C GLU A 167 1.65 -6.04 20.91
N ILE A 168 0.92 -5.04 20.43
CA ILE A 168 1.43 -3.72 20.10
C ILE A 168 0.85 -2.67 21.02
N LYS A 169 1.59 -1.61 21.29
CA LYS A 169 1.08 -0.48 22.06
C LYS A 169 0.57 0.61 21.11
N ILE A 170 -0.65 1.10 21.39
CA ILE A 170 -1.31 2.13 20.59
C ILE A 170 -1.56 3.37 21.43
N ASP A 171 -0.93 4.49 21.05
CA ASP A 171 -1.19 5.81 21.64
C ASP A 171 -1.96 6.66 20.62
N THR A 172 -3.23 6.97 20.90
CA THR A 172 -4.12 7.72 19.99
C THR A 172 -4.02 9.22 20.20
N TYR A 173 -3.85 9.96 19.12
CA TYR A 173 -3.84 11.41 19.06
C TYR A 173 -5.00 11.91 18.20
N SER A 174 -5.60 13.03 18.58
CA SER A 174 -6.74 13.59 17.86
C SER A 174 -6.81 15.11 17.96
N ASP A 175 -7.37 15.75 16.92
CA ASP A 175 -7.70 17.19 16.89
C ASP A 175 -8.90 17.44 15.99
N MET A 176 -9.60 18.55 16.22
CA MET A 176 -10.73 18.98 15.40
C MET A 176 -10.33 19.51 14.03
N THR A 177 -9.03 19.73 13.80
CA THR A 177 -8.46 20.21 12.54
C THR A 177 -7.30 19.33 12.11
N LEU A 178 -7.16 19.14 10.80
CA LEU A 178 -6.04 18.38 10.24
C LEU A 178 -4.69 19.05 10.59
N GLU A 179 -4.62 20.39 10.53
CA GLU A 179 -3.42 21.17 10.86
C GLU A 179 -3.04 21.04 12.35
N GLY A 180 -4.04 21.01 13.24
CA GLY A 180 -3.83 20.81 14.67
C GLY A 180 -3.26 19.43 14.96
N LEU A 181 -3.86 18.37 14.39
CA LEU A 181 -3.35 17.01 14.54
C LEU A 181 -1.93 16.89 13.97
N GLN A 182 -1.67 17.43 12.78
CA GLN A 182 -0.34 17.40 12.18
C GLN A 182 0.70 18.08 13.09
N THR A 183 0.35 19.23 13.68
CA THR A 183 1.24 19.93 14.63
C THR A 183 1.57 19.07 15.86
N ILE A 184 0.60 18.31 16.36
CA ILE A 184 0.80 17.39 17.49
C ILE A 184 1.74 16.25 17.07
N LEU A 185 1.51 15.64 15.92
CA LEU A 185 2.31 14.52 15.44
C LEU A 185 3.75 14.95 15.11
N ASP A 186 3.94 16.12 14.49
CA ASP A 186 5.26 16.67 14.17
C ASP A 186 6.11 16.99 15.42
N ALA A 187 5.46 17.19 16.57
CA ALA A 187 6.13 17.42 17.83
C ALA A 187 6.59 16.13 18.55
N VAL A 188 6.16 14.96 18.07
CA VAL A 188 6.54 13.67 18.65
C VAL A 188 7.86 13.20 18.04
N GLU A 189 8.83 12.93 18.89
CA GLU A 189 10.08 12.26 18.48
C GLU A 189 9.84 10.75 18.51
N LEU A 190 9.66 10.14 17.33
CA LEU A 190 9.45 8.71 17.21
C LEU A 190 10.72 7.92 17.54
N MET A 191 10.57 6.83 18.27
CA MET A 191 11.59 5.81 18.44
C MET A 191 11.69 4.93 17.19
N SER A 192 12.77 4.16 17.07
CA SER A 192 13.02 3.29 15.91
C SER A 192 11.99 2.17 15.72
N ASN A 193 11.28 1.79 16.78
CA ASN A 193 10.22 0.79 16.80
C ASN A 193 8.83 1.42 16.82
N GLN A 194 8.70 2.69 16.44
CA GLN A 194 7.42 3.43 16.40
C GLN A 194 7.14 3.94 15.00
N PHE A 195 5.87 3.98 14.66
CA PHE A 195 5.37 4.60 13.43
C PHE A 195 4.00 5.24 13.65
N ILE A 196 3.62 6.13 12.73
CA ILE A 196 2.32 6.83 12.77
C ILE A 196 1.39 6.14 11.77
N SER A 197 0.19 5.78 12.23
CA SER A 197 -0.87 5.27 11.34
C SER A 197 -1.36 6.36 10.38
N PRO A 198 -1.99 5.99 9.25
CA PRO A 198 -2.68 6.95 8.42
C PRO A 198 -3.70 7.77 9.22
N ILE A 199 -3.79 9.09 8.91
CA ILE A 199 -4.79 9.95 9.54
C ILE A 199 -6.18 9.54 9.05
N SER A 200 -7.10 9.34 9.97
CA SER A 200 -8.50 9.06 9.72
C SER A 200 -9.40 10.18 10.24
N THR A 201 -10.67 10.19 9.80
CA THR A 201 -11.66 11.15 10.26
C THR A 201 -12.82 10.41 10.90
N LEU A 202 -13.09 10.72 12.15
CA LEU A 202 -14.22 10.17 12.90
C LEU A 202 -15.56 10.74 12.39
N PRO A 203 -16.70 10.09 12.69
CA PRO A 203 -18.03 10.56 12.26
C PRO A 203 -18.41 11.95 12.75
N ASP A 204 -17.81 12.44 13.84
CA ASP A 204 -18.01 13.78 14.37
C ASP A 204 -17.12 14.87 13.71
N GLY A 205 -16.28 14.45 12.75
CA GLY A 205 -15.37 15.33 12.03
C GLY A 205 -13.99 15.48 12.68
N THR A 206 -13.73 14.81 13.81
CA THR A 206 -12.43 14.80 14.47
C THR A 206 -11.42 14.00 13.64
N PHE A 207 -10.24 14.57 13.43
CA PHE A 207 -9.10 13.87 12.83
C PHE A 207 -8.36 13.08 13.91
N THR A 208 -7.95 11.86 13.58
CA THR A 208 -7.22 10.99 14.52
C THR A 208 -6.11 10.21 13.80
N ALA A 209 -5.04 9.94 14.53
CA ALA A 209 -3.96 9.04 14.15
C ALA A 209 -3.40 8.36 15.39
N ASN A 210 -2.82 7.19 15.19
CA ASN A 210 -2.18 6.41 16.24
C ASN A 210 -0.67 6.47 16.09
N ILE A 211 0.05 6.52 17.21
CA ILE A 211 1.45 6.13 17.28
C ILE A 211 1.45 4.69 17.77
N ILE A 212 1.96 3.81 16.94
CA ILE A 212 2.05 2.38 17.20
C ILE A 212 3.47 2.07 17.58
N THR A 213 3.64 1.36 18.69
CA THR A 213 4.93 0.89 19.19
C THR A 213 4.99 -0.62 19.08
N LEU A 214 5.96 -1.13 18.33
CA LEU A 214 6.29 -2.54 18.30
C LEU A 214 7.04 -2.88 19.59
N VAL A 215 6.42 -3.67 20.45
CA VAL A 215 6.94 -4.03 21.77
C VAL A 215 7.86 -5.26 21.63
N ASP A 216 8.93 -5.31 22.42
CA ASP A 216 9.88 -6.43 22.54
C ASP A 216 10.17 -6.58 24.03
N ASP A 217 9.37 -7.38 24.75
CA ASP A 217 9.36 -7.44 26.22
C ASP A 217 10.53 -8.25 26.76
N ASN A 218 10.99 -9.29 26.04
CA ASN A 218 12.13 -10.10 26.44
C ASN A 218 13.48 -9.52 25.98
N GLY A 219 13.47 -8.51 25.09
CA GLY A 219 14.67 -7.81 24.63
C GLY A 219 15.55 -8.64 23.70
N ASN A 220 14.98 -9.61 22.99
CA ASN A 220 15.71 -10.47 22.07
C ASN A 220 15.89 -9.85 20.66
N GLY A 221 15.21 -8.73 20.38
CA GLY A 221 15.24 -8.00 19.12
C GLY A 221 14.17 -8.43 18.12
N ILE A 222 13.26 -9.31 18.52
CA ILE A 222 12.06 -9.69 17.77
C ILE A 222 10.87 -9.04 18.46
N PRO A 223 10.04 -8.26 17.76
CA PRO A 223 8.81 -7.73 18.37
C PRO A 223 7.86 -8.86 18.82
N ASN A 224 7.11 -8.63 19.90
CA ASN A 224 6.21 -9.64 20.46
C ASN A 224 5.31 -10.29 19.42
N TYR A 225 4.69 -9.49 18.54
CA TYR A 225 3.77 -9.98 17.50
C TYR A 225 4.41 -10.92 16.43
N LEU A 226 5.73 -11.11 16.49
CA LEU A 226 6.51 -12.04 15.63
C LEU A 226 7.27 -13.07 16.47
N ASP A 227 7.08 -13.09 17.78
CA ASP A 227 7.83 -13.94 18.71
C ASP A 227 6.89 -14.90 19.47
N VAL A 228 6.68 -16.07 18.93
CA VAL A 228 5.82 -17.14 19.49
C VAL A 228 6.12 -17.47 20.97
N THR A 229 7.20 -16.93 21.55
CA THR A 229 7.53 -17.13 22.99
C THR A 229 6.97 -16.02 23.89
N GLU A 230 6.38 -14.97 23.33
CA GLU A 230 5.82 -13.81 24.01
C GLU A 230 4.33 -13.70 23.69
N SER A 231 3.47 -14.24 24.55
CA SER A 231 2.00 -14.25 24.39
C SER A 231 1.28 -13.29 25.34
N ASP A 232 1.96 -12.27 25.83
CA ASP A 232 1.41 -11.32 26.79
C ASP A 232 0.68 -10.17 26.09
N THR A 233 -0.59 -10.00 26.39
CA THR A 233 -1.39 -8.85 25.93
C THR A 233 -0.86 -7.56 26.55
N ILE A 234 -0.60 -6.55 25.73
CA ILE A 234 -0.17 -5.21 26.13
C ILE A 234 -1.38 -4.43 26.68
N GLU A 235 -1.31 -3.90 27.92
CA GLU A 235 -2.34 -3.08 28.56
C GLU A 235 -2.23 -1.58 28.23
#